data_0fa5a66166deb9e30a2efc7deb3b19bb
#
_entry.id   0fa5a66166deb9e30a2efc7deb3b19bb
#
_cell.length_a   1.000
_cell.length_b   1.000
_cell.length_c   1.000
_cell.angle_alpha   90.00
_cell.angle_beta   90.00
_cell.angle_gamma   90.00
#
_symmetry.space_group_name_H-M   'P 1'
#
loop_
_entity.id
_entity.type
_entity.pdbx_description
1 polymer ?
#
loop_
_entity_poly.entity_id
_entity_poly.type
_entity_poly.pdbx_seq_one_letter_code
_entity_poly.pdbx_strand_id
1 'polypeptide(L)'
;LTDGSLLNDRDRWDMRGQMLWKASDNLEVRIIGDVGEIDEICCGVSNLLNGPTGGIIQSPFVNGRIYPGVANSPGLPFDRATYANKAPQNSVKNSGLSVQVDWDLGNFTLTSITASRHQELDFDYDFDFTSGLLGTVNRNLGDIGTTTQEFRVAYDGGGKVRGLLGAYYFDERVDYSNEILIGSGFRNYASILTNPTNPAAGLQTFPSLEAALGLPTGTLFAANTGNKINTIQDS
;
A
#
# COMPACT_ATOMS: atom_id res chain seq x y z
N LEU A 1 -5.93 4.21 -19.09
CA LEU A 1 -6.24 2.79 -19.03
C LEU A 1 -6.74 2.24 -20.37
N THR A 2 -6.86 0.94 -20.49
CA THR A 2 -7.35 0.26 -21.70
C THR A 2 -8.81 0.62 -22.04
N ASP A 3 -9.58 1.07 -21.07
CA ASP A 3 -10.97 1.54 -21.22
C ASP A 3 -11.10 3.04 -21.47
N GLY A 4 -9.98 3.76 -21.52
CA GLY A 4 -9.94 5.22 -21.69
C GLY A 4 -10.12 6.01 -20.42
N SER A 5 -10.24 5.37 -19.26
CA SER A 5 -10.32 6.08 -17.97
C SER A 5 -9.00 6.77 -17.59
N LEU A 6 -9.11 7.84 -16.82
CA LEU A 6 -7.97 8.62 -16.36
C LEU A 6 -7.35 7.98 -15.11
N LEU A 7 -6.07 8.25 -14.91
CA LEU A 7 -5.29 7.85 -13.76
C LEU A 7 -4.61 9.06 -13.12
N ASN A 8 -4.11 8.85 -11.91
CA ASN A 8 -3.33 9.85 -11.17
C ASN A 8 -4.15 11.12 -10.88
N ASP A 9 -5.39 10.93 -10.50
CA ASP A 9 -6.18 12.02 -9.89
C ASP A 9 -5.57 12.39 -8.50
N ARG A 10 -6.12 13.45 -7.93
CA ARG A 10 -5.75 13.93 -6.61
C ARG A 10 -7.01 14.29 -5.85
N ASP A 11 -7.50 13.32 -5.06
CA ASP A 11 -8.61 13.52 -4.13
C ASP A 11 -8.12 13.27 -2.72
N ARG A 12 -7.81 14.35 -2.00
CA ARG A 12 -7.32 14.32 -0.63
C ARG A 12 -7.69 15.57 0.12
N TRP A 13 -7.95 15.39 1.38
CA TRP A 13 -8.17 16.48 2.31
C TRP A 13 -7.55 16.15 3.66
N ASP A 14 -7.18 17.18 4.41
CA ASP A 14 -6.80 17.08 5.81
C ASP A 14 -7.33 18.26 6.60
N MET A 15 -7.59 18.03 7.87
CA MET A 15 -7.98 19.04 8.83
C MET A 15 -7.17 18.84 10.11
N ARG A 16 -6.63 19.94 10.63
CA ARG A 16 -5.92 19.97 11.92
C ARG A 16 -6.41 21.12 12.77
N GLY A 17 -6.77 20.82 14.00
CA GLY A 17 -7.11 21.78 15.03
C GLY A 17 -6.13 21.72 16.18
N GLN A 18 -5.83 22.85 16.78
CA GLN A 18 -5.07 22.90 18.02
C GLN A 18 -5.65 23.94 18.97
N MET A 19 -5.57 23.62 20.25
CA MET A 19 -5.98 24.50 21.34
C MET A 19 -4.83 24.59 22.34
N LEU A 20 -4.54 25.81 22.77
CA LEU A 20 -3.64 26.09 23.86
C LEU A 20 -4.43 26.70 25.02
N TRP A 21 -4.43 26.03 26.16
CA TRP A 21 -5.10 26.46 27.36
C TRP A 21 -4.08 26.77 28.48
N LYS A 22 -4.01 28.02 28.89
CA LYS A 22 -3.23 28.42 30.06
C LYS A 22 -4.12 28.28 31.29
N ALA A 23 -4.01 27.12 31.95
CA ALA A 23 -4.82 26.78 33.12
C ALA A 23 -4.44 27.63 34.35
N SER A 24 -3.17 28.06 34.42
CA SER A 24 -2.61 28.99 35.38
C SER A 24 -1.35 29.65 34.81
N ASP A 25 -0.70 30.52 35.58
CA ASP A 25 0.55 31.19 35.17
C ASP A 25 1.70 30.19 34.95
N ASN A 26 1.60 29.02 35.55
CA ASN A 26 2.65 28.00 35.52
C ASN A 26 2.17 26.65 34.93
N LEU A 27 0.95 26.55 34.39
CA LEU A 27 0.40 25.34 33.81
C LEU A 27 -0.23 25.63 32.45
N GLU A 28 0.33 25.00 31.43
CA GLU A 28 -0.13 25.08 30.04
C GLU A 28 -0.52 23.70 29.51
N VAL A 29 -1.66 23.63 28.82
CA VAL A 29 -2.13 22.43 28.17
C VAL A 29 -2.34 22.70 26.70
N ARG A 30 -1.71 21.90 25.85
CA ARG A 30 -1.87 21.93 24.39
C ARG A 30 -2.57 20.66 23.93
N ILE A 31 -3.66 20.82 23.18
CA ILE A 31 -4.40 19.73 22.56
C ILE A 31 -4.32 19.89 21.06
N ILE A 32 -3.97 18.83 20.35
CA ILE A 32 -3.87 18.80 18.90
C ILE A 32 -4.70 17.59 18.41
N GLY A 33 -5.63 17.83 17.48
CA GLY A 33 -6.34 16.79 16.76
C GLY A 33 -6.19 16.96 15.26
N ASP A 34 -6.02 15.86 14.53
CA ASP A 34 -5.98 15.86 13.09
C ASP A 34 -6.75 14.68 12.51
N VAL A 35 -7.30 14.89 11.31
CA VAL A 35 -7.99 13.88 10.51
C VAL A 35 -7.77 14.19 9.04
N GLY A 36 -7.57 13.17 8.24
CA GLY A 36 -7.40 13.34 6.79
C GLY A 36 -7.70 12.06 6.03
N GLU A 37 -8.03 12.23 4.76
CA GLU A 37 -8.36 11.14 3.85
C GLU A 37 -7.72 11.38 2.48
N ILE A 38 -7.24 10.31 1.89
CA ILE A 38 -6.81 10.19 0.51
C ILE A 38 -7.69 9.12 -0.11
N ASP A 39 -8.34 9.41 -1.23
CA ASP A 39 -9.11 8.45 -2.03
C ASP A 39 -8.83 8.73 -3.51
N GLU A 40 -7.84 8.03 -4.05
CA GLU A 40 -7.26 8.36 -5.37
C GLU A 40 -7.19 7.14 -6.27
N ILE A 41 -7.39 7.36 -7.56
CA ILE A 41 -7.02 6.41 -8.60
C ILE A 41 -5.53 6.61 -8.91
N CYS A 42 -4.68 6.01 -8.12
CA CYS A 42 -3.23 6.17 -8.15
C CYS A 42 -2.55 4.79 -7.95
N CYS A 43 -1.42 4.48 -8.46
CA CYS A 43 -0.55 5.28 -9.29
C CYS A 43 -0.33 4.53 -10.60
N GLY A 44 -0.43 5.20 -11.72
CA GLY A 44 -0.16 4.63 -13.03
C GLY A 44 1.32 4.34 -13.23
N VAL A 45 1.63 3.16 -13.73
CA VAL A 45 3.00 2.74 -14.05
C VAL A 45 3.14 2.58 -15.56
N SER A 46 4.25 3.05 -16.12
CA SER A 46 4.66 2.83 -17.49
C SER A 46 5.95 2.03 -17.54
N ASN A 47 5.98 0.96 -18.32
CA ASN A 47 7.19 0.20 -18.54
C ASN A 47 8.17 1.00 -19.41
N LEU A 48 9.39 1.15 -18.94
CA LEU A 48 10.47 1.79 -19.73
C LEU A 48 11.11 0.80 -20.70
N LEU A 49 11.11 -0.48 -20.35
CA LEU A 49 11.73 -1.54 -21.16
C LEU A 49 10.89 -2.82 -21.03
N ASN A 50 10.42 -3.33 -22.17
CA ASN A 50 9.77 -4.63 -22.23
C ASN A 50 10.83 -5.73 -22.44
N GLY A 51 10.80 -6.75 -21.57
CA GLY A 51 11.58 -7.96 -21.76
C GLY A 51 10.99 -8.89 -22.84
N PRO A 52 11.66 -10.03 -23.13
CA PRO A 52 11.18 -11.00 -24.12
C PRO A 52 9.77 -11.55 -23.85
N THR A 53 9.36 -11.57 -22.59
CA THR A 53 8.03 -12.06 -22.15
C THR A 53 6.90 -11.09 -22.48
N GLY A 54 7.21 -9.82 -22.80
CA GLY A 54 6.20 -8.83 -23.23
C GLY A 54 5.43 -9.28 -24.46
N GLY A 55 6.11 -9.96 -25.42
CA GLY A 55 5.46 -10.54 -26.59
C GLY A 55 4.46 -11.66 -26.26
N ILE A 56 4.67 -12.40 -25.18
CA ILE A 56 3.75 -13.43 -24.71
C ILE A 56 2.49 -12.79 -24.14
N ILE A 57 2.64 -11.73 -23.32
CA ILE A 57 1.51 -10.97 -22.77
C ILE A 57 0.66 -10.38 -23.89
N GLN A 58 1.30 -9.89 -24.96
CA GLN A 58 0.61 -9.33 -26.14
C GLN A 58 -0.08 -10.39 -27.00
N SER A 59 0.19 -11.68 -26.77
CA SER A 59 -0.39 -12.73 -27.58
C SER A 59 -1.88 -12.90 -27.30
N PRO A 60 -2.67 -13.29 -28.32
CA PRO A 60 -4.11 -13.54 -28.15
C PRO A 60 -4.38 -14.73 -27.21
N PHE A 61 -3.39 -15.60 -26.96
CA PHE A 61 -3.50 -16.74 -26.07
C PHE A 61 -3.59 -16.32 -24.58
N VAL A 62 -2.98 -15.18 -24.23
CA VAL A 62 -2.97 -14.65 -22.86
C VAL A 62 -4.13 -13.70 -22.65
N ASN A 63 -4.40 -12.85 -23.61
CA ASN A 63 -5.30 -11.70 -23.41
C ASN A 63 -6.66 -11.84 -24.11
N GLY A 64 -6.84 -12.84 -24.97
CA GLY A 64 -8.08 -13.00 -25.76
C GLY A 64 -8.42 -11.87 -26.72
N ARG A 65 -7.70 -10.74 -26.62
CA ARG A 65 -7.83 -9.55 -27.49
C ARG A 65 -6.44 -8.98 -27.76
N ILE A 66 -6.18 -8.63 -29.01
CA ILE A 66 -5.01 -7.87 -29.39
C ILE A 66 -5.37 -6.39 -29.20
N TYR A 67 -4.91 -5.77 -28.13
CA TYR A 67 -4.90 -4.33 -28.00
C TYR A 67 -3.56 -3.80 -28.53
N PRO A 68 -3.55 -2.77 -29.39
CA PRO A 68 -2.32 -2.06 -29.67
C PRO A 68 -1.70 -1.56 -28.38
N GLY A 69 -0.44 -1.94 -28.09
CA GLY A 69 0.23 -1.50 -26.86
C GLY A 69 -0.14 -2.26 -25.59
N VAL A 70 -0.44 -3.53 -25.66
CA VAL A 70 -0.84 -4.41 -24.54
C VAL A 70 0.22 -4.50 -23.44
N ALA A 71 1.51 -4.51 -23.79
CA ALA A 71 2.58 -4.18 -22.89
C ALA A 71 2.94 -2.72 -23.16
N ASN A 72 3.05 -1.91 -22.14
CA ASN A 72 3.38 -0.49 -22.30
C ASN A 72 4.52 -0.31 -23.28
N SER A 73 4.35 0.58 -24.25
CA SER A 73 5.37 0.85 -25.26
C SER A 73 6.66 1.30 -24.59
N PRO A 74 7.79 0.63 -24.80
CA PRO A 74 9.05 1.07 -24.24
C PRO A 74 9.42 2.45 -24.77
N GLY A 75 9.90 3.31 -23.89
CA GLY A 75 10.54 4.56 -24.26
C GLY A 75 9.66 5.79 -24.38
N LEU A 76 8.37 5.70 -24.06
CA LEU A 76 7.46 6.85 -24.11
C LEU A 76 6.76 7.15 -22.76
N PRO A 77 7.50 7.27 -21.64
CA PRO A 77 6.90 7.54 -20.33
C PRO A 77 6.20 8.91 -20.26
N PHE A 78 6.54 9.82 -21.20
CA PHE A 78 5.96 11.16 -21.28
C PHE A 78 4.65 11.21 -22.08
N ASP A 79 4.24 10.15 -22.76
CA ASP A 79 2.95 10.07 -23.44
C ASP A 79 1.77 10.03 -22.47
N ARG A 80 2.05 9.87 -21.17
CA ARG A 80 1.03 9.82 -20.10
C ARG A 80 -0.05 8.78 -20.34
N ALA A 81 0.33 7.67 -20.97
CA ALA A 81 -0.54 6.56 -21.27
C ALA A 81 -0.03 5.29 -20.56
N THR A 82 -0.94 4.49 -20.04
CA THR A 82 -0.67 3.15 -19.52
C THR A 82 -1.71 2.18 -20.02
N TYR A 83 -1.35 0.93 -20.15
CA TYR A 83 -2.21 -0.12 -20.67
C TYR A 83 -2.71 -1.07 -19.57
N ALA A 84 -2.61 -0.67 -18.32
CA ALA A 84 -3.18 -1.44 -17.20
C ALA A 84 -4.67 -1.75 -17.43
N ASN A 85 -5.07 -2.95 -17.09
CA ASN A 85 -6.46 -3.41 -17.24
C ASN A 85 -7.32 -3.14 -16.01
N LYS A 86 -6.71 -2.66 -14.93
CA LYS A 86 -7.35 -2.34 -13.67
C LYS A 86 -6.93 -0.95 -13.20
N ALA A 87 -7.92 -0.15 -12.81
CA ALA A 87 -7.66 1.11 -12.15
C ALA A 87 -7.06 0.83 -10.76
N PRO A 88 -5.86 1.38 -10.45
CA PRO A 88 -5.30 1.25 -9.12
C PRO A 88 -6.11 2.11 -8.14
N GLN A 89 -6.36 1.58 -6.96
CA GLN A 89 -7.03 2.28 -5.87
C GLN A 89 -6.02 2.54 -4.75
N ASN A 90 -6.05 3.76 -4.21
CA ASN A 90 -5.23 4.19 -3.11
C ASN A 90 -6.10 4.96 -2.11
N SER A 91 -6.52 4.29 -1.05
CA SER A 91 -7.30 4.90 0.03
C SER A 91 -6.50 4.87 1.32
N VAL A 92 -6.37 6.02 1.96
CA VAL A 92 -5.68 6.18 3.25
C VAL A 92 -6.51 7.07 4.14
N LYS A 93 -6.84 6.61 5.34
CA LYS A 93 -7.48 7.40 6.38
C LYS A 93 -6.53 7.56 7.57
N ASN A 94 -6.38 8.77 8.03
CA ASN A 94 -5.54 9.10 9.16
C ASN A 94 -6.33 9.90 10.19
N SER A 95 -6.12 9.59 11.46
CA SER A 95 -6.60 10.42 12.56
C SER A 95 -5.61 10.40 13.71
N GLY A 96 -5.60 11.48 14.49
CA GLY A 96 -4.71 11.58 15.63
C GLY A 96 -5.19 12.59 16.66
N LEU A 97 -4.89 12.29 17.91
CA LEU A 97 -5.09 13.19 19.04
C LEU A 97 -3.83 13.19 19.91
N SER A 98 -3.37 14.37 20.31
CA SER A 98 -2.31 14.49 21.29
C SER A 98 -2.64 15.56 22.34
N VAL A 99 -2.19 15.31 23.55
CA VAL A 99 -2.29 16.23 24.68
C VAL A 99 -0.91 16.39 25.29
N GLN A 100 -0.43 17.62 25.33
CA GLN A 100 0.80 18.01 26.01
C GLN A 100 0.45 18.88 27.21
N VAL A 101 1.06 18.58 28.35
CA VAL A 101 0.93 19.33 29.58
C VAL A 101 2.33 19.79 29.98
N ASP A 102 2.54 21.09 30.10
CA ASP A 102 3.77 21.70 30.59
C ASP A 102 3.47 22.40 31.93
N TRP A 103 4.20 21.99 32.97
CA TRP A 103 4.04 22.52 34.32
C TRP A 103 5.37 23.08 34.83
N ASP A 104 5.40 24.38 35.02
CA ASP A 104 6.56 25.10 35.57
C ASP A 104 6.47 25.11 37.11
N LEU A 105 7.47 24.53 37.75
CA LEU A 105 7.67 24.46 39.18
C LEU A 105 8.90 25.25 39.65
N GLY A 106 9.20 26.35 38.99
CA GLY A 106 10.32 27.23 39.24
C GLY A 106 11.61 26.67 38.61
N ASN A 107 12.43 25.98 39.39
CA ASN A 107 13.67 25.41 38.87
C ASN A 107 13.45 24.11 38.06
N PHE A 108 12.22 23.58 38.03
CA PHE A 108 11.88 22.39 37.29
C PHE A 108 10.73 22.67 36.34
N THR A 109 10.80 22.13 35.14
CA THR A 109 9.68 22.05 34.20
C THR A 109 9.36 20.59 33.97
N LEU A 110 8.10 20.22 34.21
CA LEU A 110 7.56 18.89 33.92
C LEU A 110 6.77 18.96 32.62
N THR A 111 7.09 18.07 31.67
CA THR A 111 6.33 17.91 30.43
C THR A 111 5.78 16.50 30.35
N SER A 112 4.49 16.36 30.07
CA SER A 112 3.82 15.11 29.74
C SER A 112 3.20 15.22 28.37
N ILE A 113 3.47 14.26 27.48
CA ILE A 113 2.86 14.19 26.13
C ILE A 113 2.24 12.81 25.97
N THR A 114 0.92 12.79 25.78
CA THR A 114 0.14 11.60 25.44
C THR A 114 -0.37 11.75 24.02
N ALA A 115 -0.16 10.75 23.15
CA ALA A 115 -0.72 10.77 21.81
C ALA A 115 -1.26 9.41 21.42
N SER A 116 -2.33 9.43 20.61
CA SER A 116 -2.87 8.25 19.93
C SER A 116 -3.09 8.59 18.46
N ARG A 117 -2.72 7.65 17.59
CA ARG A 117 -2.94 7.75 16.15
C ARG A 117 -3.56 6.48 15.63
N HIS A 118 -4.36 6.64 14.58
CA HIS A 118 -4.95 5.54 13.84
C HIS A 118 -4.80 5.80 12.34
N GLN A 119 -4.43 4.75 11.60
CA GLN A 119 -4.28 4.80 10.16
C GLN A 119 -4.89 3.56 9.52
N GLU A 120 -5.78 3.76 8.56
CA GLU A 120 -6.31 2.70 7.69
C GLU A 120 -5.72 2.86 6.30
N LEU A 121 -5.31 1.73 5.70
CA LEU A 121 -4.73 1.65 4.35
C LEU A 121 -5.53 0.65 3.53
N ASP A 122 -5.90 1.02 2.31
CA ASP A 122 -6.49 0.12 1.31
C ASP A 122 -5.89 0.44 -0.05
N PHE A 123 -4.95 -0.41 -0.48
CA PHE A 123 -4.29 -0.31 -1.77
C PHE A 123 -4.67 -1.50 -2.63
N ASP A 124 -5.20 -1.26 -3.81
CA ASP A 124 -5.51 -2.31 -4.77
C ASP A 124 -4.94 -1.92 -6.14
N TYR A 125 -3.93 -2.67 -6.60
CA TYR A 125 -3.19 -2.34 -7.80
C TYR A 125 -3.43 -3.36 -8.91
N ASP A 126 -3.20 -2.95 -10.14
CA ASP A 126 -3.00 -3.89 -11.23
C ASP A 126 -1.80 -4.77 -10.92
N PHE A 127 -1.97 -6.08 -11.02
CA PHE A 127 -0.97 -7.07 -10.64
C PHE A 127 0.29 -7.00 -11.52
N ASP A 128 0.12 -6.75 -12.81
CA ASP A 128 1.19 -6.83 -13.80
C ASP A 128 1.43 -5.51 -14.54
N PHE A 129 0.61 -4.48 -14.26
CA PHE A 129 0.65 -3.17 -14.91
C PHE A 129 0.58 -3.22 -16.44
N THR A 130 -0.09 -4.22 -16.98
CA THR A 130 -0.33 -4.39 -18.41
C THR A 130 -1.83 -4.57 -18.69
N SER A 131 -2.22 -4.72 -19.94
CA SER A 131 -3.59 -5.10 -20.27
C SER A 131 -3.81 -6.63 -20.23
N GLY A 132 -2.80 -7.40 -19.87
CA GLY A 132 -2.89 -8.84 -19.68
C GLY A 132 -3.70 -9.20 -18.44
N LEU A 133 -4.56 -10.22 -18.53
CA LEU A 133 -5.34 -10.68 -17.38
C LEU A 133 -4.51 -11.66 -16.52
N LEU A 134 -3.31 -11.22 -16.09
CA LEU A 134 -2.42 -12.08 -15.30
C LEU A 134 -2.80 -12.11 -13.82
N GLY A 135 -3.31 -11.02 -13.28
CA GLY A 135 -3.86 -10.95 -11.93
C GLY A 135 -5.23 -10.29 -11.89
N THR A 136 -6.04 -10.64 -10.89
CA THR A 136 -7.34 -10.02 -10.64
C THR A 136 -7.35 -9.21 -9.36
N VAL A 137 -6.56 -9.61 -8.37
CA VAL A 137 -6.43 -8.93 -7.09
C VAL A 137 -4.95 -8.79 -6.74
N ASN A 138 -4.57 -7.62 -6.31
CA ASN A 138 -3.31 -7.33 -5.63
C ASN A 138 -3.61 -6.24 -4.58
N ARG A 139 -4.29 -6.67 -3.51
CA ARG A 139 -4.84 -5.77 -2.50
C ARG A 139 -4.07 -5.87 -1.20
N ASN A 140 -3.79 -4.73 -0.63
CA ASN A 140 -3.12 -4.57 0.65
C ASN A 140 -4.03 -3.76 1.57
N LEU A 141 -4.40 -4.36 2.69
CA LEU A 141 -5.15 -3.70 3.75
C LEU A 141 -4.26 -3.55 4.97
N GLY A 142 -4.30 -2.40 5.60
CA GLY A 142 -3.58 -2.13 6.83
C GLY A 142 -4.44 -1.35 7.80
N ASP A 143 -4.38 -1.73 9.07
CA ASP A 143 -4.96 -1.02 10.20
C ASP A 143 -3.86 -0.86 11.25
N ILE A 144 -3.48 0.38 11.54
CA ILE A 144 -2.34 0.71 12.40
C ILE A 144 -2.84 1.62 13.52
N GLY A 145 -2.76 1.12 14.74
CA GLY A 145 -3.04 1.88 15.95
C GLY A 145 -1.77 2.11 16.75
N THR A 146 -1.47 3.36 17.10
CA THR A 146 -0.28 3.72 17.87
C THR A 146 -0.66 4.55 19.07
N THR A 147 -0.11 4.23 20.24
CA THR A 147 -0.23 5.03 21.46
C THR A 147 1.15 5.34 22.02
N THR A 148 1.38 6.59 22.37
CA THR A 148 2.66 7.02 22.95
C THR A 148 2.45 7.83 24.21
N GLN A 149 3.39 7.69 25.15
CA GLN A 149 3.46 8.50 26.36
C GLN A 149 4.90 8.94 26.58
N GLU A 150 5.09 10.23 26.75
CA GLU A 150 6.40 10.79 27.09
C GLU A 150 6.32 11.64 28.36
N PHE A 151 7.30 11.46 29.24
CA PHE A 151 7.53 12.31 30.40
C PHE A 151 8.92 12.89 30.36
N ARG A 152 9.02 14.19 30.60
CA ARG A 152 10.30 14.92 30.71
C ARG A 152 10.32 15.75 31.97
N VAL A 153 11.49 15.79 32.60
CA VAL A 153 11.79 16.68 33.72
C VAL A 153 13.03 17.48 33.33
N ALA A 154 12.87 18.77 33.16
CA ALA A 154 13.97 19.69 32.93
C ALA A 154 14.30 20.42 34.25
N TYR A 155 15.59 20.55 34.57
CA TYR A 155 16.09 21.34 35.70
C TYR A 155 16.95 22.50 35.20
N ASP A 156 16.62 23.69 35.63
CA ASP A 156 17.43 24.91 35.45
C ASP A 156 17.32 25.79 36.70
N GLY A 157 18.26 25.67 37.61
CA GLY A 157 18.34 26.47 38.82
C GLY A 157 19.06 27.80 38.66
N GLY A 158 19.32 28.23 37.39
CA GLY A 158 20.07 29.47 37.13
C GLY A 158 21.57 29.37 37.40
N GLY A 159 22.09 28.20 37.80
CA GLY A 159 23.48 27.94 38.14
C GLY A 159 24.28 27.35 36.96
N LYS A 160 25.40 26.70 37.31
CA LYS A 160 26.30 26.05 36.33
C LYS A 160 25.76 24.68 35.85
N VAL A 161 24.77 24.13 36.52
CA VAL A 161 24.22 22.80 36.23
C VAL A 161 22.80 22.93 35.68
N ARG A 162 22.56 22.34 34.55
CA ARG A 162 21.25 22.15 33.92
C ARG A 162 21.11 20.66 33.53
N GLY A 163 19.92 20.15 33.52
CA GLY A 163 19.70 18.75 33.21
C GLY A 163 18.33 18.47 32.62
N LEU A 164 18.22 17.40 31.85
CA LEU A 164 16.98 16.85 31.31
C LEU A 164 16.97 15.33 31.55
N LEU A 165 15.86 14.83 32.11
CA LEU A 165 15.58 13.40 32.23
C LEU A 165 14.25 13.14 31.57
N GLY A 166 14.12 12.03 30.83
CA GLY A 166 12.87 11.63 30.19
C GLY A 166 12.65 10.13 30.21
N ALA A 167 11.38 9.75 30.09
CA ALA A 167 10.93 8.38 29.86
C ALA A 167 9.92 8.39 28.72
N TYR A 168 9.96 7.37 27.90
CA TYR A 168 9.10 7.22 26.73
C TYR A 168 8.49 5.81 26.72
N TYR A 169 7.17 5.75 26.46
CA TYR A 169 6.42 4.54 26.20
C TYR A 169 5.86 4.59 24.79
N PHE A 170 5.93 3.47 24.11
CA PHE A 170 5.40 3.27 22.76
C PHE A 170 4.66 1.93 22.72
N ASP A 171 3.48 1.94 22.12
CA ASP A 171 2.67 0.76 21.86
C ASP A 171 2.08 0.90 20.47
N GLU A 172 2.31 -0.10 19.62
CA GLU A 172 1.80 -0.12 18.25
C GLU A 172 1.23 -1.48 17.92
N ARG A 173 0.04 -1.46 17.34
CA ARG A 173 -0.60 -2.62 16.75
C ARG A 173 -0.75 -2.41 15.25
N VAL A 174 -0.28 -3.39 14.48
CA VAL A 174 -0.37 -3.43 13.02
C VAL A 174 -1.14 -4.68 12.62
N ASP A 175 -2.33 -4.50 12.07
CA ASP A 175 -3.08 -5.55 11.38
C ASP A 175 -2.90 -5.35 9.88
N TYR A 176 -2.23 -6.29 9.21
CA TYR A 176 -1.93 -6.21 7.79
C TYR A 176 -2.43 -7.43 7.04
N SER A 177 -3.06 -7.22 5.90
CA SER A 177 -3.53 -8.28 4.99
C SER A 177 -3.07 -7.98 3.57
N ASN A 178 -2.48 -8.97 2.93
CA ASN A 178 -2.17 -8.94 1.50
C ASN A 178 -2.91 -10.08 0.80
N GLU A 179 -3.61 -9.78 -0.27
CA GLU A 179 -4.31 -10.75 -1.10
C GLU A 179 -3.86 -10.62 -2.56
N ILE A 180 -3.38 -11.72 -3.11
CA ILE A 180 -2.96 -11.83 -4.51
C ILE A 180 -3.75 -12.97 -5.14
N LEU A 181 -4.54 -12.65 -6.18
CA LEU A 181 -5.26 -13.64 -6.99
C LEU A 181 -4.82 -13.55 -8.44
N ILE A 182 -4.57 -14.72 -9.04
CA ILE A 182 -4.19 -14.82 -10.44
C ILE A 182 -5.39 -14.63 -11.35
N GLY A 183 -5.15 -14.04 -12.51
CA GLY A 183 -6.15 -13.80 -13.54
C GLY A 183 -6.31 -14.96 -14.52
N SER A 184 -7.31 -14.86 -15.39
CA SER A 184 -7.63 -15.89 -16.39
C SER A 184 -6.52 -16.09 -17.44
N GLY A 185 -5.69 -15.09 -17.67
CA GLY A 185 -4.57 -15.16 -18.62
C GLY A 185 -3.30 -15.79 -18.03
N PHE A 186 -3.19 -15.85 -16.69
CA PHE A 186 -1.96 -16.29 -16.03
C PHE A 186 -1.57 -17.73 -16.40
N ARG A 187 -2.54 -18.65 -16.40
CA ARG A 187 -2.29 -20.05 -16.76
C ARG A 187 -1.68 -20.16 -18.15
N ASN A 188 -2.24 -19.50 -19.15
CA ASN A 188 -1.71 -19.52 -20.52
C ASN A 188 -0.35 -18.88 -20.60
N TYR A 189 -0.14 -17.72 -19.95
CA TYR A 189 1.15 -17.06 -19.86
C TYR A 189 2.21 -17.98 -19.28
N ALA A 190 1.98 -18.56 -18.11
CA ALA A 190 2.91 -19.48 -17.46
C ALA A 190 3.15 -20.73 -18.29
N SER A 191 2.12 -21.27 -18.96
CA SER A 191 2.23 -22.43 -19.83
C SER A 191 3.12 -22.15 -21.06
N ILE A 192 2.95 -21.00 -21.70
CA ILE A 192 3.77 -20.59 -22.87
C ILE A 192 5.24 -20.39 -22.45
N LEU A 193 5.51 -19.90 -21.25
CA LEU A 193 6.88 -19.73 -20.73
C LEU A 193 7.66 -21.08 -20.68
N THR A 194 6.99 -22.21 -20.60
CA THR A 194 7.65 -23.52 -20.63
C THR A 194 8.19 -23.88 -22.02
N ASN A 195 7.62 -23.28 -23.10
CA ASN A 195 8.08 -23.44 -24.47
C ASN A 195 7.84 -22.15 -25.29
N PRO A 196 8.62 -21.09 -25.05
CA PRO A 196 8.38 -19.79 -25.67
C PRO A 196 8.62 -19.77 -27.19
N THR A 197 9.40 -20.71 -27.70
CA THR A 197 9.65 -20.85 -29.14
C THR A 197 8.52 -21.55 -29.88
N ASN A 198 7.71 -22.31 -29.17
CA ASN A 198 6.51 -22.96 -29.71
C ASN A 198 5.33 -22.79 -28.72
N PRO A 199 4.63 -21.63 -28.76
CA PRO A 199 3.52 -21.35 -27.83
C PRO A 199 2.41 -22.40 -27.83
N ALA A 200 2.11 -22.99 -28.99
CA ALA A 200 1.09 -24.02 -29.10
C ALA A 200 1.44 -25.29 -28.30
N ALA A 201 2.74 -25.69 -28.35
CA ALA A 201 3.22 -26.79 -27.52
C ALA A 201 3.27 -26.38 -26.04
N GLY A 202 3.67 -25.14 -25.73
CA GLY A 202 3.64 -24.60 -24.37
C GLY A 202 2.27 -24.69 -23.73
N LEU A 203 1.21 -24.34 -24.45
CA LEU A 203 -0.18 -24.41 -23.96
C LEU A 203 -0.64 -25.81 -23.54
N GLN A 204 0.03 -26.86 -24.00
CA GLN A 204 -0.26 -28.25 -23.60
C GLN A 204 0.46 -28.68 -22.30
N THR A 205 1.36 -27.89 -21.78
CA THR A 205 2.19 -28.27 -20.62
C THR A 205 1.34 -28.56 -19.38
N PHE A 206 0.50 -27.63 -18.96
CA PHE A 206 -0.34 -27.83 -17.77
C PHE A 206 -1.46 -28.87 -18.00
N PRO A 207 -2.19 -28.87 -19.13
CA PRO A 207 -3.12 -29.97 -19.39
C PRO A 207 -2.47 -31.36 -19.33
N SER A 208 -1.28 -31.53 -19.90
CA SER A 208 -0.54 -32.79 -19.85
C SER A 208 -0.09 -33.17 -18.44
N LEU A 209 0.38 -32.20 -17.66
CA LEU A 209 0.77 -32.40 -16.26
C LEU A 209 -0.43 -32.77 -15.39
N GLU A 210 -1.54 -32.08 -15.55
CA GLU A 210 -2.79 -32.39 -14.84
C GLU A 210 -3.26 -33.78 -15.12
N ALA A 211 -3.25 -34.22 -16.40
CA ALA A 211 -3.60 -35.57 -16.78
C ALA A 211 -2.67 -36.61 -16.15
N ALA A 212 -1.34 -36.31 -16.12
CA ALA A 212 -0.36 -37.21 -15.50
C ALA A 212 -0.54 -37.32 -13.97
N LEU A 213 -1.02 -36.26 -13.33
CA LEU A 213 -1.30 -36.19 -11.89
C LEU A 213 -2.72 -36.66 -11.52
N GLY A 214 -3.57 -37.01 -12.50
CA GLY A 214 -4.96 -37.36 -12.26
C GLY A 214 -5.83 -36.17 -11.81
N LEU A 215 -5.42 -34.96 -12.12
CA LEU A 215 -6.14 -33.72 -11.77
C LEU A 215 -7.11 -33.35 -12.91
N PRO A 216 -8.25 -32.71 -12.58
CA PRO A 216 -9.12 -32.11 -13.60
C PRO A 216 -8.38 -31.04 -14.40
N THR A 217 -8.64 -30.94 -15.69
CA THR A 217 -8.09 -29.88 -16.54
C THR A 217 -8.48 -28.49 -16.02
N GLY A 218 -7.52 -27.59 -15.88
CA GLY A 218 -7.73 -26.24 -15.36
C GLY A 218 -7.50 -26.10 -13.85
N THR A 219 -7.04 -27.14 -13.17
CA THR A 219 -6.74 -27.11 -11.72
C THR A 219 -5.49 -26.27 -11.43
N LEU A 220 -4.41 -26.48 -12.19
CA LEU A 220 -3.18 -25.74 -12.01
C LEU A 220 -3.35 -24.31 -12.52
N PHE A 221 -3.04 -23.35 -11.65
CA PHE A 221 -3.21 -21.91 -11.93
C PHE A 221 -4.64 -21.55 -12.38
N ALA A 222 -5.64 -22.10 -11.69
CA ALA A 222 -7.03 -21.72 -11.91
C ALA A 222 -7.23 -20.21 -11.62
N ALA A 223 -8.03 -19.54 -12.45
CA ALA A 223 -8.33 -18.13 -12.26
C ALA A 223 -9.01 -17.90 -10.89
N ASN A 224 -8.74 -16.73 -10.30
CA ASN A 224 -9.21 -16.32 -8.96
C ASN A 224 -8.72 -17.25 -7.83
N THR A 225 -7.62 -17.95 -8.05
CA THR A 225 -6.89 -18.64 -6.99
C THR A 225 -5.63 -17.85 -6.66
N GLY A 226 -5.16 -17.98 -5.45
CA GLY A 226 -3.98 -17.25 -5.01
C GLY A 226 -3.76 -17.39 -3.52
N ASN A 227 -3.11 -16.39 -2.95
CA ASN A 227 -2.72 -16.38 -1.56
C ASN A 227 -3.29 -15.16 -0.83
N LYS A 228 -3.72 -15.39 0.41
CA LYS A 228 -4.08 -14.33 1.35
C LYS A 228 -3.24 -14.51 2.59
N ILE A 229 -2.46 -13.50 2.91
CA ILE A 229 -1.59 -13.46 4.09
C ILE A 229 -2.16 -12.39 5.04
N ASN A 230 -2.39 -12.78 6.29
CA ASN A 230 -2.73 -11.87 7.36
C ASN A 230 -1.60 -11.88 8.37
N THR A 231 -1.15 -10.72 8.78
CA THR A 231 -0.14 -10.54 9.81
C THR A 231 -0.69 -9.59 10.86
N ILE A 232 -0.59 -9.98 12.13
CA ILE A 232 -0.86 -9.12 13.28
C ILE A 232 0.46 -8.98 14.02
N GLN A 233 0.86 -7.76 14.28
CA GLN A 233 2.06 -7.45 15.04
C GLN A 233 1.71 -6.44 16.13
N ASP A 234 2.01 -6.80 17.37
CA ASP A 234 1.90 -5.93 18.53
C ASP A 234 3.33 -5.66 19.06
N SER A 235 3.64 -4.41 19.41
CA SER A 235 4.96 -3.98 19.91
C SER A 235 4.85 -2.92 21.01
#